data_74a9bd7e59ec2b86f6da7a834a443139
#
_entry.id   74a9bd7e59ec2b86f6da7a834a443139
#
_cell.length_a   1.000
_cell.length_b   1.000
_cell.length_c   1.000
_cell.angle_alpha   90.00
_cell.angle_beta   90.00
_cell.angle_gamma   90.00
#
_symmetry.space_group_name_H-M   'P 1'
#
loop_
_entity.id
_entity.type
_entity.pdbx_description
1 polymer ?
#
loop_
_entity_poly.entity_id
_entity_poly.type
_entity_poly.pdbx_seq_one_letter_code
_entity_poly.pdbx_strand_id
1 'polypeptide(L)'
;MVVSHRMEDYVLSLLCDPDTRYALEMAGGNLRNTATGRIYPIREGIPLFVSTVTGSNLRYQTLYDRIAPGYDLAERLYHWFTRRPNYRLDFIGELELKPNARVLETSVGTGANLRFLPRDIDFYGVDISWGMLKKCQRNLLTWKRKAHIFQAEAERLPFKVEAFDCVFHVGGINFFTDKIRAIKEMIWVAKPGTKIVIVDETERAIRENYQRTPVVRKSFGPETEKVRSLVDLVPAEMKDISAKEICGGKLYCLTFRKP
;
A
#
# COMPACT_ATOMS: atom_id res chain seq x y z
N MET A 1 25.55 8.40 -16.03
CA MET A 1 25.88 7.09 -15.43
C MET A 1 24.58 6.41 -15.04
N VAL A 2 24.16 5.40 -15.80
CA VAL A 2 23.01 4.56 -15.45
C VAL A 2 23.50 3.66 -14.33
N VAL A 3 23.11 3.95 -13.09
CA VAL A 3 23.32 3.02 -11.98
C VAL A 3 22.43 1.82 -12.26
N SER A 4 23.03 0.73 -12.69
CA SER A 4 22.37 -0.57 -12.78
C SER A 4 21.95 -0.94 -11.36
N HIS A 5 20.72 -0.67 -10.99
CA HIS A 5 20.14 -1.16 -9.74
C HIS A 5 19.86 -2.65 -9.92
N ARG A 6 20.90 -3.46 -9.72
CA ARG A 6 20.73 -4.91 -9.60
C ARG A 6 19.89 -5.14 -8.34
N MET A 7 18.76 -5.83 -8.49
CA MET A 7 17.94 -6.23 -7.35
C MET A 7 18.79 -7.10 -6.42
N GLU A 8 18.76 -6.81 -5.13
CA GLU A 8 19.50 -7.57 -4.13
C GLU A 8 18.91 -8.98 -3.99
N ASP A 9 19.77 -10.00 -3.90
CA ASP A 9 19.35 -11.41 -3.91
C ASP A 9 18.36 -11.73 -2.78
N TYR A 10 18.51 -11.07 -1.62
CA TYR A 10 17.58 -11.27 -0.50
C TYR A 10 16.18 -10.70 -0.80
N VAL A 11 16.07 -9.58 -1.56
CA VAL A 11 14.79 -9.04 -2.01
C VAL A 11 14.13 -9.99 -2.99
N LEU A 12 14.90 -10.48 -3.99
CA LEU A 12 14.42 -11.47 -4.95
C LEU A 12 13.91 -12.75 -4.25
N SER A 13 14.58 -13.17 -3.19
CA SER A 13 14.19 -14.37 -2.42
C SER A 13 12.81 -14.26 -1.77
N LEU A 14 12.30 -13.05 -1.53
CA LEU A 14 10.97 -12.78 -0.98
C LEU A 14 9.86 -12.72 -2.04
N LEU A 15 10.25 -12.57 -3.32
CA LEU A 15 9.28 -12.40 -4.40
C LEU A 15 8.73 -13.72 -4.92
N CYS A 16 7.48 -13.67 -5.37
CA CYS A 16 6.84 -14.73 -6.16
C CYS A 16 5.90 -14.11 -7.21
N ASP A 17 5.53 -14.91 -8.17
CA ASP A 17 4.49 -14.57 -9.13
C ASP A 17 3.16 -14.36 -8.41
N PRO A 18 2.49 -13.21 -8.56
CA PRO A 18 1.27 -12.87 -7.79
C PRO A 18 0.07 -13.76 -8.12
N ASP A 19 0.06 -14.41 -9.29
CA ASP A 19 -1.06 -15.25 -9.72
C ASP A 19 -0.81 -16.74 -9.40
N THR A 20 0.41 -17.22 -9.65
CA THR A 20 0.75 -18.66 -9.55
C THR A 20 1.54 -19.03 -8.30
N ARG A 21 2.10 -18.04 -7.59
CA ARG A 21 2.99 -18.19 -6.41
C ARG A 21 4.32 -18.89 -6.70
N TYR A 22 4.63 -19.19 -7.94
CA TYR A 22 5.94 -19.72 -8.29
C TYR A 22 7.06 -18.70 -8.06
N ALA A 23 8.26 -19.21 -7.83
CA ALA A 23 9.46 -18.41 -7.63
C ALA A 23 9.78 -17.56 -8.87
N LEU A 24 10.44 -16.44 -8.64
CA LEU A 24 10.97 -15.57 -9.69
C LEU A 24 12.48 -15.63 -9.72
N GLU A 25 13.06 -15.43 -10.89
CA GLU A 25 14.49 -15.32 -11.12
C GLU A 25 14.80 -14.08 -11.97
N MET A 26 16.04 -13.61 -11.91
CA MET A 26 16.51 -12.55 -12.80
C MET A 26 16.81 -13.09 -14.19
N ALA A 27 16.22 -12.51 -15.22
CA ALA A 27 16.43 -12.89 -16.62
C ALA A 27 16.49 -11.66 -17.51
N GLY A 28 17.64 -11.35 -18.09
CA GLY A 28 17.80 -10.21 -19.02
C GLY A 28 17.44 -8.86 -18.43
N GLY A 29 17.70 -8.63 -17.13
CA GLY A 29 17.33 -7.38 -16.44
C GLY A 29 15.87 -7.28 -16.02
N ASN A 30 15.07 -8.33 -16.21
CA ASN A 30 13.68 -8.46 -15.79
C ASN A 30 13.52 -9.61 -14.79
N LEU A 31 12.32 -9.75 -14.20
CA LEU A 31 11.96 -10.94 -13.43
C LEU A 31 11.24 -11.94 -14.34
N ARG A 32 11.53 -13.22 -14.17
CA ARG A 32 10.89 -14.31 -14.89
C ARG A 32 10.33 -15.34 -13.92
N ASN A 33 9.08 -15.74 -14.14
CA ASN A 33 8.48 -16.87 -13.44
C ASN A 33 9.18 -18.17 -13.88
N THR A 34 9.71 -18.91 -12.94
CA THR A 34 10.52 -20.11 -13.19
C THR A 34 9.74 -21.27 -13.79
N ALA A 35 8.41 -21.32 -13.58
CA ALA A 35 7.55 -22.40 -14.07
C ALA A 35 6.85 -22.04 -15.39
N THR A 36 6.36 -20.80 -15.51
CA THR A 36 5.54 -20.40 -16.68
C THR A 36 6.32 -19.63 -17.72
N GLY A 37 7.52 -19.14 -17.39
CA GLY A 37 8.31 -18.27 -18.25
C GLY A 37 7.79 -16.82 -18.36
N ARG A 38 6.71 -16.47 -17.67
CA ARG A 38 6.13 -15.10 -17.68
C ARG A 38 7.15 -14.07 -17.22
N ILE A 39 7.26 -12.99 -17.97
CA ILE A 39 8.20 -11.90 -17.70
C ILE A 39 7.49 -10.72 -17.02
N TYR A 40 8.12 -10.21 -15.96
CA TYR A 40 7.75 -8.99 -15.27
C TYR A 40 8.85 -7.95 -15.48
N PRO A 41 8.59 -6.87 -16.24
CA PRO A 41 9.61 -5.86 -16.51
C PRO A 41 10.07 -5.14 -15.25
N ILE A 42 11.35 -4.73 -15.24
CA ILE A 42 11.87 -3.77 -14.26
C ILE A 42 12.11 -2.45 -14.99
N ARG A 43 11.31 -1.44 -14.64
CA ARG A 43 11.41 -0.11 -15.23
C ARG A 43 11.95 0.88 -14.19
N GLU A 44 13.03 1.57 -14.52
CA GLU A 44 13.66 2.54 -13.61
C GLU A 44 13.93 1.99 -12.19
N GLY A 45 14.28 0.71 -12.09
CA GLY A 45 14.53 0.00 -10.83
C GLY A 45 13.28 -0.48 -10.09
N ILE A 46 12.08 -0.27 -10.65
CA ILE A 46 10.80 -0.70 -10.07
C ILE A 46 10.26 -1.90 -10.85
N PRO A 47 10.09 -3.08 -10.21
CA PRO A 47 9.44 -4.24 -10.83
C PRO A 47 7.94 -3.98 -11.06
N LEU A 48 7.45 -4.38 -12.24
CA LEU A 48 6.08 -4.17 -12.68
C LEU A 48 5.31 -5.50 -12.70
N PHE A 49 4.45 -5.71 -11.71
CA PHE A 49 3.61 -6.90 -11.58
C PHE A 49 2.18 -6.70 -12.12
N VAL A 50 1.84 -5.46 -12.44
CA VAL A 50 0.53 -5.13 -13.01
C VAL A 50 0.52 -5.42 -14.50
N SER A 51 -0.37 -6.33 -14.96
CA SER A 51 -0.53 -6.64 -16.38
C SER A 51 -1.79 -6.03 -16.98
N THR A 52 -2.93 -6.21 -16.31
CA THR A 52 -4.22 -5.68 -16.74
C THR A 52 -5.01 -5.30 -15.51
N VAL A 53 -5.21 -4.01 -15.31
CA VAL A 53 -6.05 -3.47 -14.24
C VAL A 53 -7.48 -3.35 -14.74
N THR A 54 -8.44 -3.74 -13.94
CA THR A 54 -9.86 -3.69 -14.27
C THR A 54 -10.69 -3.07 -13.14
N GLY A 55 -11.96 -2.77 -13.40
CA GLY A 55 -12.90 -2.30 -12.37
C GLY A 55 -12.50 -0.96 -11.74
N SER A 56 -12.77 -0.85 -10.45
CA SER A 56 -12.45 0.35 -9.66
C SER A 56 -10.96 0.64 -9.64
N ASN A 57 -10.11 -0.39 -9.59
CA ASN A 57 -8.66 -0.24 -9.56
C ASN A 57 -8.12 0.53 -10.79
N LEU A 58 -8.63 0.28 -12.00
CA LEU A 58 -8.23 1.01 -13.20
C LEU A 58 -8.57 2.50 -13.11
N ARG A 59 -9.75 2.81 -12.59
CA ARG A 59 -10.21 4.19 -12.41
C ARG A 59 -9.30 4.93 -11.43
N TYR A 60 -9.00 4.31 -10.28
CA TYR A 60 -8.17 4.92 -9.26
C TYR A 60 -6.70 5.00 -9.69
N GLN A 61 -6.16 4.00 -10.37
CA GLN A 61 -4.84 4.06 -10.99
C GLN A 61 -4.73 5.31 -11.88
N THR A 62 -5.67 5.49 -12.80
CA THR A 62 -5.69 6.63 -13.73
C THR A 62 -5.80 7.97 -12.99
N LEU A 63 -6.63 8.03 -11.94
CA LEU A 63 -6.78 9.23 -11.11
C LEU A 63 -5.47 9.57 -10.41
N TYR A 64 -4.88 8.60 -9.68
CA TYR A 64 -3.65 8.82 -8.93
C TYR A 64 -2.44 9.10 -9.82
N ASP A 65 -2.33 8.48 -10.98
CA ASP A 65 -1.29 8.82 -11.97
C ASP A 65 -1.38 10.29 -12.41
N ARG A 66 -2.60 10.81 -12.57
CA ARG A 66 -2.83 12.20 -12.98
C ARG A 66 -2.53 13.20 -11.87
N ILE A 67 -2.89 12.92 -10.62
CA ILE A 67 -2.73 13.85 -9.50
C ILE A 67 -1.37 13.74 -8.80
N ALA A 68 -0.61 12.66 -9.03
CA ALA A 68 0.68 12.39 -8.37
C ALA A 68 1.68 13.57 -8.38
N PRO A 69 1.82 14.38 -9.46
CA PRO A 69 2.77 15.49 -9.45
C PRO A 69 2.50 16.54 -8.37
N GLY A 70 1.23 16.82 -8.09
CA GLY A 70 0.81 17.85 -7.12
C GLY A 70 0.41 17.31 -5.75
N TYR A 71 0.37 15.99 -5.57
CA TYR A 71 -0.23 15.33 -4.41
C TYR A 71 0.38 15.79 -3.07
N ASP A 72 1.70 15.71 -2.92
CA ASP A 72 2.38 16.09 -1.67
C ASP A 72 2.22 17.58 -1.35
N LEU A 73 2.18 18.44 -2.38
CA LEU A 73 1.97 19.88 -2.19
C LEU A 73 0.56 20.15 -1.70
N ALA A 74 -0.44 19.51 -2.30
CA ALA A 74 -1.83 19.61 -1.89
C ALA A 74 -2.02 19.10 -0.44
N GLU A 75 -1.41 17.97 -0.09
CA GLU A 75 -1.45 17.44 1.27
C GLU A 75 -0.80 18.42 2.27
N ARG A 76 0.38 18.95 1.95
CA ARG A 76 1.06 19.94 2.80
C ARG A 76 0.25 21.19 3.01
N LEU A 77 -0.33 21.76 1.94
CA LEU A 77 -1.19 22.93 2.02
C LEU A 77 -2.43 22.65 2.86
N TYR A 78 -3.08 21.50 2.66
CA TYR A 78 -4.22 21.07 3.45
C TYR A 78 -3.89 21.03 4.95
N HIS A 79 -2.78 20.38 5.34
CA HIS A 79 -2.34 20.34 6.74
C HIS A 79 -2.01 21.73 7.30
N TRP A 80 -1.36 22.57 6.50
CA TRP A 80 -1.01 23.94 6.91
C TRP A 80 -2.26 24.81 7.17
N PHE A 81 -3.22 24.78 6.26
CA PHE A 81 -4.46 25.55 6.40
C PHE A 81 -5.37 25.02 7.51
N THR A 82 -5.45 23.72 7.69
CA THR A 82 -6.36 23.10 8.67
C THR A 82 -5.79 23.03 10.06
N ARG A 83 -4.49 23.28 10.24
CA ARG A 83 -3.74 23.12 11.51
C ARG A 83 -4.01 21.78 12.22
N ARG A 84 -4.31 20.73 11.45
CA ARG A 84 -4.63 19.42 12.02
C ARG A 84 -3.39 18.70 12.47
N PRO A 85 -3.44 17.97 13.61
CA PRO A 85 -2.37 17.06 14.01
C PRO A 85 -2.09 16.06 12.88
N ASN A 86 -0.84 15.59 12.84
CA ASN A 86 -0.48 14.55 11.88
C ASN A 86 -1.13 13.23 12.32
N TYR A 87 -2.19 12.83 11.62
CA TYR A 87 -2.95 11.60 11.90
C TYR A 87 -2.09 10.34 11.89
N ARG A 88 -0.91 10.40 11.29
CA ARG A 88 0.03 9.27 11.25
C ARG A 88 0.49 8.87 12.64
N LEU A 89 0.61 9.82 13.56
CA LEU A 89 0.99 9.54 14.95
C LEU A 89 -0.08 8.71 15.68
N ASP A 90 -1.35 8.76 15.23
CA ASP A 90 -2.45 8.04 15.84
C ASP A 90 -2.41 6.52 15.56
N PHE A 91 -1.71 6.08 14.50
CA PHE A 91 -1.65 4.66 14.15
C PHE A 91 -0.23 4.06 14.15
N ILE A 92 0.83 4.87 14.08
CA ILE A 92 2.22 4.35 14.01
C ILE A 92 2.54 3.47 15.22
N GLY A 93 2.07 3.82 16.41
CA GLY A 93 2.22 3.01 17.62
C GLY A 93 1.60 1.61 17.50
N GLU A 94 0.57 1.45 16.67
CA GLU A 94 -0.07 0.16 16.43
C GLU A 94 0.77 -0.81 15.58
N LEU A 95 1.77 -0.30 14.87
CA LEU A 95 2.62 -1.10 13.98
C LEU A 95 3.58 -2.04 14.72
N GLU A 96 3.81 -1.85 16.01
CA GLU A 96 4.68 -2.68 16.86
C GLU A 96 6.07 -2.92 16.26
N LEU A 97 6.65 -1.89 15.63
CA LEU A 97 7.88 -2.00 14.87
C LEU A 97 9.07 -2.37 15.76
N LYS A 98 9.83 -3.37 15.31
CA LYS A 98 11.10 -3.80 15.92
C LYS A 98 12.28 -3.37 15.05
N PRO A 99 13.47 -3.20 15.60
CA PRO A 99 14.70 -3.00 14.82
C PRO A 99 14.88 -4.10 13.77
N ASN A 100 15.26 -3.71 12.56
CA ASN A 100 15.47 -4.60 11.41
C ASN A 100 14.22 -5.39 10.94
N ALA A 101 13.02 -5.00 11.38
CA ALA A 101 11.77 -5.59 10.91
C ALA A 101 11.58 -5.37 9.40
N ARG A 102 11.11 -6.40 8.71
CA ARG A 102 10.59 -6.26 7.34
C ARG A 102 9.17 -5.74 7.39
N VAL A 103 8.98 -4.57 6.82
CA VAL A 103 7.73 -3.81 6.88
C VAL A 103 7.16 -3.65 5.48
N LEU A 104 5.91 -4.06 5.28
CA LEU A 104 5.19 -3.85 4.03
C LEU A 104 4.10 -2.80 4.20
N GLU A 105 4.10 -1.79 3.35
CA GLU A 105 2.98 -0.90 3.13
C GLU A 105 2.31 -1.21 1.80
N THR A 106 1.03 -1.57 1.84
CA THR A 106 0.20 -1.68 0.63
C THR A 106 -0.44 -0.31 0.35
N SER A 107 -0.43 0.12 -0.93
CA SER A 107 -0.79 1.49 -1.35
C SER A 107 0.16 2.56 -0.77
N VAL A 108 1.46 2.36 -0.98
CA VAL A 108 2.52 3.24 -0.43
C VAL A 108 2.42 4.68 -0.95
N GLY A 109 1.75 4.92 -2.07
CA GLY A 109 1.58 6.24 -2.67
C GLY A 109 2.91 6.94 -2.92
N THR A 110 3.06 8.13 -2.35
CA THR A 110 4.30 8.93 -2.45
C THR A 110 5.34 8.57 -1.38
N GLY A 111 5.08 7.55 -0.55
CA GLY A 111 5.95 7.11 0.54
C GLY A 111 5.88 8.00 1.78
N ALA A 112 4.85 8.82 1.91
CA ALA A 112 4.77 9.85 2.95
C ALA A 112 4.84 9.28 4.39
N ASN A 113 4.31 8.07 4.61
CA ASN A 113 4.32 7.42 5.92
C ASN A 113 5.74 7.03 6.35
N LEU A 114 6.61 6.63 5.43
CA LEU A 114 7.98 6.22 5.72
C LEU A 114 8.81 7.31 6.44
N ARG A 115 8.43 8.58 6.32
CA ARG A 115 9.10 9.69 7.03
C ARG A 115 8.97 9.61 8.55
N PHE A 116 7.93 8.94 9.04
CA PHE A 116 7.59 8.83 10.45
C PHE A 116 7.99 7.48 11.06
N LEU A 117 8.44 6.54 10.23
CA LEU A 117 8.88 5.23 10.66
C LEU A 117 10.37 5.24 11.04
N PRO A 118 10.82 4.33 11.92
CA PRO A 118 12.24 4.15 12.25
C PRO A 118 13.12 4.01 11.01
N ARG A 119 14.42 4.30 11.15
CA ARG A 119 15.37 4.19 10.03
C ARG A 119 15.97 2.81 9.86
N ASP A 120 15.91 2.02 10.89
CA ASP A 120 16.49 0.68 11.02
C ASP A 120 15.50 -0.44 10.67
N ILE A 121 14.54 -0.16 9.79
CA ILE A 121 13.63 -1.15 9.21
C ILE A 121 13.96 -1.42 7.76
N ASP A 122 13.62 -2.61 7.28
CA ASP A 122 13.68 -3.00 5.87
C ASP A 122 12.29 -2.80 5.25
N PHE A 123 12.12 -1.69 4.51
CA PHE A 123 10.81 -1.21 4.07
C PHE A 123 10.50 -1.59 2.63
N TYR A 124 9.30 -2.14 2.44
CA TYR A 124 8.73 -2.55 1.16
C TYR A 124 7.42 -1.78 0.93
N GLY A 125 7.25 -1.24 -0.27
CA GLY A 125 6.06 -0.50 -0.64
C GLY A 125 5.46 -1.00 -1.95
N VAL A 126 4.15 -1.17 -1.98
CA VAL A 126 3.41 -1.56 -3.18
C VAL A 126 2.41 -0.47 -3.53
N ASP A 127 2.32 -0.12 -4.80
CA ASP A 127 1.26 0.77 -5.31
C ASP A 127 0.89 0.38 -6.74
N ILE A 128 -0.36 0.61 -7.10
CA ILE A 128 -0.85 0.36 -8.46
C ILE A 128 -0.48 1.48 -9.42
N SER A 129 -0.33 2.72 -8.90
CA SER A 129 -0.06 3.93 -9.67
C SER A 129 1.43 4.08 -9.95
N TRP A 130 1.79 4.06 -11.23
CA TRP A 130 3.15 4.40 -11.67
C TRP A 130 3.55 5.81 -11.27
N GLY A 131 2.63 6.78 -11.42
CA GLY A 131 2.88 8.17 -11.07
C GLY A 131 3.22 8.35 -9.59
N MET A 132 2.48 7.67 -8.70
CA MET A 132 2.77 7.68 -7.25
C MET A 132 4.12 7.06 -6.94
N LEU A 133 4.46 5.90 -7.52
CA LEU A 133 5.76 5.25 -7.32
C LEU A 133 6.92 6.11 -7.81
N LYS A 134 6.78 6.80 -8.94
CA LYS A 134 7.78 7.76 -9.41
C LYS A 134 7.97 8.93 -8.46
N LYS A 135 6.89 9.40 -7.86
CA LYS A 135 6.97 10.44 -6.83
C LYS A 135 7.59 9.91 -5.55
N CYS A 136 7.23 8.69 -5.13
CA CYS A 136 7.85 7.99 -4.00
C CYS A 136 9.37 7.89 -4.19
N GLN A 137 9.84 7.41 -5.33
CA GLN A 137 11.26 7.28 -5.64
C GLN A 137 12.02 8.61 -5.48
N ARG A 138 11.46 9.74 -5.99
CA ARG A 138 12.05 11.08 -5.81
C ARG A 138 12.07 11.50 -4.34
N ASN A 139 10.99 11.21 -3.62
CA ASN A 139 10.87 11.53 -2.20
C ASN A 139 11.89 10.74 -1.36
N LEU A 140 12.08 9.45 -1.65
CA LEU A 140 13.09 8.61 -0.98
C LEU A 140 14.51 9.21 -1.13
N LEU A 141 14.86 9.67 -2.32
CA LEU A 141 16.14 10.36 -2.57
C LEU A 141 16.24 11.63 -1.73
N THR A 142 15.22 12.48 -1.75
CA THR A 142 15.17 13.73 -1.00
C THR A 142 15.28 13.52 0.51
N TRP A 143 14.61 12.48 1.04
CA TRP A 143 14.61 12.19 2.48
C TRP A 143 15.76 11.30 2.92
N LYS A 144 16.62 10.88 1.97
CA LYS A 144 17.71 9.94 2.21
C LYS A 144 17.21 8.68 2.93
N ARG A 145 16.10 8.12 2.43
CA ARG A 145 15.49 6.87 2.90
C ARG A 145 15.67 5.79 1.84
N LYS A 146 15.83 4.55 2.31
CA LYS A 146 15.81 3.37 1.44
C LYS A 146 14.46 2.67 1.53
N ALA A 147 13.99 2.14 0.43
CA ALA A 147 12.80 1.31 0.34
C ALA A 147 12.84 0.49 -0.96
N HIS A 148 12.25 -0.69 -0.92
CA HIS A 148 11.99 -1.51 -2.09
C HIS A 148 10.56 -1.26 -2.55
N ILE A 149 10.36 -0.69 -3.74
CA ILE A 149 9.03 -0.31 -4.23
C ILE A 149 8.67 -1.10 -5.48
N PHE A 150 7.39 -1.48 -5.58
CA PHE A 150 6.88 -2.38 -6.63
C PHE A 150 5.57 -1.86 -7.16
N GLN A 151 5.37 -1.97 -8.48
CA GLN A 151 4.04 -1.73 -9.06
C GLN A 151 3.24 -3.02 -9.03
N ALA A 152 2.24 -3.09 -8.15
CA ALA A 152 1.35 -4.24 -8.03
C ALA A 152 0.00 -3.84 -7.44
N GLU A 153 -1.00 -4.70 -7.61
CA GLU A 153 -2.29 -4.59 -6.92
C GLU A 153 -2.18 -5.17 -5.51
N ALA A 154 -2.79 -4.52 -4.53
CA ALA A 154 -2.86 -5.04 -3.16
C ALA A 154 -3.67 -6.35 -3.06
N GLU A 155 -4.55 -6.59 -4.02
CA GLU A 155 -5.30 -7.85 -4.17
C GLU A 155 -4.46 -9.00 -4.76
N ARG A 156 -3.21 -8.73 -5.18
CA ARG A 156 -2.28 -9.70 -5.78
C ARG A 156 -0.84 -9.30 -5.46
N LEU A 157 -0.44 -9.50 -4.22
CA LEU A 157 0.89 -9.11 -3.75
C LEU A 157 1.97 -10.06 -4.32
N PRO A 158 3.09 -9.52 -4.81
CA PRO A 158 4.16 -10.32 -5.41
C PRO A 158 5.13 -10.89 -4.38
N PHE A 159 4.64 -11.29 -3.21
CA PHE A 159 5.47 -11.77 -2.11
C PHE A 159 5.08 -13.17 -1.65
N LYS A 160 6.08 -13.91 -1.20
CA LYS A 160 5.91 -15.22 -0.59
C LYS A 160 5.15 -15.12 0.73
N VAL A 161 4.61 -16.24 1.14
CA VAL A 161 3.98 -16.41 2.45
C VAL A 161 4.94 -16.03 3.58
N GLU A 162 4.43 -15.37 4.61
CA GLU A 162 5.15 -15.09 5.86
C GLU A 162 6.48 -14.31 5.66
N ALA A 163 6.48 -13.40 4.70
CA ALA A 163 7.66 -12.60 4.37
C ALA A 163 7.89 -11.41 5.32
N PHE A 164 6.84 -10.88 5.98
CA PHE A 164 6.89 -9.60 6.69
C PHE A 164 6.58 -9.71 8.17
N ASP A 165 7.32 -8.91 8.96
CA ASP A 165 7.15 -8.76 10.40
C ASP A 165 6.10 -7.69 10.77
N CYS A 166 5.77 -6.81 9.82
CA CYS A 166 4.72 -5.80 9.93
C CYS A 166 4.08 -5.60 8.56
N VAL A 167 2.75 -5.56 8.51
CA VAL A 167 1.99 -5.28 7.28
C VAL A 167 0.96 -4.21 7.59
N PHE A 168 0.94 -3.14 6.81
CA PHE A 168 -0.04 -2.09 7.01
C PHE A 168 -0.52 -1.47 5.69
N HIS A 169 -1.66 -0.81 5.78
CA HIS A 169 -2.32 -0.10 4.69
C HIS A 169 -2.83 1.25 5.18
N VAL A 170 -2.65 2.30 4.37
CA VAL A 170 -3.18 3.63 4.69
C VAL A 170 -3.81 4.28 3.48
N GLY A 171 -5.12 4.37 3.51
CA GLY A 171 -5.95 5.05 2.50
C GLY A 171 -6.16 4.26 1.21
N GLY A 172 -7.40 4.21 0.75
CA GLY A 172 -7.79 3.69 -0.54
C GLY A 172 -8.42 2.29 -0.56
N ILE A 173 -8.33 1.49 0.52
CA ILE A 173 -8.93 0.14 0.54
C ILE A 173 -10.45 0.19 0.40
N ASN A 174 -11.08 1.28 0.82
CA ASN A 174 -12.52 1.50 0.64
C ASN A 174 -12.94 1.43 -0.83
N PHE A 175 -12.03 1.67 -1.74
CA PHE A 175 -12.27 1.76 -3.18
C PHE A 175 -11.69 0.59 -3.99
N PHE A 176 -11.08 -0.40 -3.33
CA PHE A 176 -10.56 -1.58 -4.02
C PHE A 176 -11.68 -2.40 -4.66
N THR A 177 -11.36 -3.05 -5.77
CA THR A 177 -12.29 -3.93 -6.48
C THR A 177 -12.64 -5.15 -5.61
N ASP A 178 -11.65 -5.75 -4.95
CA ASP A 178 -11.83 -6.90 -4.06
C ASP A 178 -11.10 -6.68 -2.71
N LYS A 179 -11.81 -6.04 -1.77
CA LYS A 179 -11.30 -5.75 -0.42
C LYS A 179 -10.98 -7.01 0.37
N ILE A 180 -11.82 -8.07 0.21
CA ILE A 180 -11.62 -9.34 0.91
C ILE A 180 -10.32 -9.97 0.46
N ARG A 181 -10.05 -9.96 -0.82
CA ARG A 181 -8.81 -10.48 -1.37
C ARG A 181 -7.61 -9.69 -0.89
N ALA A 182 -7.68 -8.35 -0.88
CA ALA A 182 -6.60 -7.51 -0.37
C ALA A 182 -6.27 -7.83 1.11
N ILE A 183 -7.28 -7.99 1.97
CA ILE A 183 -7.08 -8.40 3.37
C ILE A 183 -6.43 -9.78 3.45
N LYS A 184 -6.89 -10.75 2.65
CA LYS A 184 -6.30 -12.09 2.59
C LYS A 184 -4.85 -12.07 2.11
N GLU A 185 -4.50 -11.22 1.15
CA GLU A 185 -3.12 -11.04 0.69
C GLU A 185 -2.24 -10.45 1.79
N MET A 186 -2.73 -9.46 2.54
CA MET A 186 -2.00 -8.91 3.70
C MET A 186 -1.75 -10.00 4.77
N ILE A 187 -2.74 -10.84 5.05
CA ILE A 187 -2.62 -11.98 5.98
C ILE A 187 -1.63 -13.02 5.43
N TRP A 188 -1.69 -13.32 4.14
CA TRP A 188 -0.81 -14.28 3.48
C TRP A 188 0.66 -13.92 3.66
N VAL A 189 1.01 -12.66 3.42
CA VAL A 189 2.41 -12.20 3.47
C VAL A 189 2.90 -11.90 4.88
N ALA A 190 2.02 -11.75 5.86
CA ALA A 190 2.35 -11.53 7.26
C ALA A 190 2.83 -12.83 7.91
N LYS A 191 3.88 -12.77 8.74
CA LYS A 191 4.33 -13.89 9.58
C LYS A 191 3.29 -14.21 10.67
N PRO A 192 3.29 -15.44 11.23
CA PRO A 192 2.51 -15.74 12.43
C PRO A 192 2.80 -14.74 13.56
N GLY A 193 1.78 -14.34 14.30
CA GLY A 193 1.87 -13.34 15.36
C GLY A 193 1.93 -11.89 14.89
N THR A 194 2.04 -11.62 13.59
CA THR A 194 2.11 -10.25 13.04
C THR A 194 0.78 -9.51 13.23
N LYS A 195 0.86 -8.29 13.74
CA LYS A 195 -0.25 -7.35 13.77
C LYS A 195 -0.38 -6.66 12.42
N ILE A 196 -1.57 -6.71 11.84
CA ILE A 196 -1.92 -6.05 10.58
C ILE A 196 -2.72 -4.80 10.92
N VAL A 197 -2.38 -3.68 10.29
CA VAL A 197 -2.99 -2.37 10.56
C VAL A 197 -3.55 -1.80 9.27
N ILE A 198 -4.84 -1.44 9.28
CA ILE A 198 -5.52 -0.81 8.14
C ILE A 198 -6.12 0.51 8.61
N VAL A 199 -5.72 1.60 7.95
CA VAL A 199 -6.24 2.95 8.22
C VAL A 199 -6.91 3.47 6.94
N ASP A 200 -8.17 3.88 7.04
CA ASP A 200 -8.86 4.52 5.91
C ASP A 200 -9.94 5.48 6.38
N GLU A 201 -10.56 6.18 5.45
CA GLU A 201 -11.65 7.13 5.73
C GLU A 201 -12.88 6.41 6.26
N THR A 202 -13.52 7.02 7.28
CA THR A 202 -14.84 6.56 7.76
C THR A 202 -15.92 6.85 6.71
N GLU A 203 -16.99 6.07 6.72
CA GLU A 203 -18.15 6.30 5.85
C GLU A 203 -18.67 7.75 5.96
N ARG A 204 -18.67 8.30 7.19
CA ARG A 204 -19.04 9.69 7.44
C ARG A 204 -18.12 10.65 6.70
N ALA A 205 -16.81 10.47 6.80
CA ALA A 205 -15.83 11.34 6.14
C ALA A 205 -15.94 11.26 4.63
N ILE A 206 -16.12 10.06 4.08
CA ILE A 206 -16.35 9.83 2.65
C ILE A 206 -17.60 10.61 2.21
N ARG A 207 -18.72 10.43 2.90
CA ARG A 207 -19.98 11.11 2.57
C ARG A 207 -19.84 12.64 2.63
N GLU A 208 -19.20 13.18 3.68
CA GLU A 208 -18.99 14.63 3.83
C GLU A 208 -18.05 15.20 2.78
N ASN A 209 -16.95 14.54 2.46
CA ASN A 209 -15.94 15.04 1.54
C ASN A 209 -16.40 14.95 0.08
N TYR A 210 -17.04 13.84 -0.29
CA TYR A 210 -17.37 13.54 -1.69
C TYR A 210 -18.70 14.16 -2.13
N GLN A 211 -19.64 14.43 -1.20
CA GLN A 211 -20.89 15.10 -1.54
C GLN A 211 -20.73 16.62 -1.72
N ARG A 212 -19.75 17.26 -1.07
CA ARG A 212 -19.56 18.72 -1.09
C ARG A 212 -18.92 19.26 -2.36
N THR A 213 -18.24 18.43 -3.14
CA THR A 213 -17.49 18.90 -4.30
C THR A 213 -17.91 18.15 -5.58
N PRO A 214 -18.64 18.79 -6.52
CA PRO A 214 -19.12 18.15 -7.75
C PRO A 214 -18.01 17.48 -8.57
N VAL A 215 -16.80 18.07 -8.60
CA VAL A 215 -15.64 17.53 -9.30
C VAL A 215 -15.17 16.23 -8.65
N VAL A 216 -15.13 16.17 -7.32
CA VAL A 216 -14.74 14.99 -6.57
C VAL A 216 -15.77 13.87 -6.74
N ARG A 217 -17.06 14.19 -6.66
CA ARG A 217 -18.17 13.25 -6.90
C ARG A 217 -18.07 12.58 -8.27
N LYS A 218 -17.73 13.36 -9.32
CA LYS A 218 -17.53 12.82 -10.68
C LYS A 218 -16.31 11.90 -10.78
N SER A 219 -15.27 12.18 -10.01
CA SER A 219 -14.01 11.41 -9.99
C SER A 219 -14.12 10.08 -9.24
N PHE A 220 -14.89 10.03 -8.13
CA PHE A 220 -14.97 8.85 -7.26
C PHE A 220 -16.24 7.98 -7.46
N GLY A 221 -17.25 8.44 -8.22
CA GLY A 221 -18.43 7.65 -8.64
C GLY A 221 -19.44 7.32 -7.54
N PRO A 222 -20.51 6.61 -7.91
CA PRO A 222 -21.61 6.26 -7.00
C PRO A 222 -21.28 5.15 -5.98
N GLU A 223 -20.15 4.49 -6.11
CA GLU A 223 -19.73 3.38 -5.21
C GLU A 223 -19.40 3.86 -3.79
N THR A 224 -19.33 5.18 -3.57
CA THR A 224 -19.16 5.77 -2.23
C THR A 224 -20.37 5.55 -1.31
N GLU A 225 -21.48 5.01 -1.83
CA GLU A 225 -22.72 4.82 -1.07
C GLU A 225 -22.79 3.51 -0.24
N LYS A 226 -21.83 2.59 -0.40
CA LYS A 226 -21.83 1.30 0.31
C LYS A 226 -20.45 0.93 0.87
N VAL A 227 -19.90 1.77 1.73
CA VAL A 227 -18.73 1.37 2.52
C VAL A 227 -19.20 0.43 3.64
N ARG A 228 -19.04 -0.88 3.44
CA ARG A 228 -19.23 -1.86 4.53
C ARG A 228 -18.08 -1.69 5.52
N SER A 229 -18.37 -1.86 6.81
CA SER A 229 -17.33 -1.95 7.82
C SER A 229 -16.30 -3.01 7.41
N LEU A 230 -15.03 -2.63 7.30
CA LEU A 230 -13.96 -3.59 6.97
C LEU A 230 -13.77 -4.63 8.08
N VAL A 231 -14.24 -4.35 9.29
CA VAL A 231 -14.22 -5.30 10.41
C VAL A 231 -14.91 -6.60 10.03
N ASP A 232 -16.06 -6.51 9.35
CA ASP A 232 -16.86 -7.68 8.93
C ASP A 232 -16.18 -8.50 7.81
N LEU A 233 -15.12 -7.97 7.21
CA LEU A 233 -14.34 -8.63 6.15
C LEU A 233 -13.09 -9.33 6.69
N VAL A 234 -12.73 -9.08 7.95
CA VAL A 234 -11.60 -9.78 8.59
C VAL A 234 -12.00 -11.21 8.89
N PRO A 235 -11.21 -12.22 8.47
CA PRO A 235 -11.50 -13.62 8.76
C PRO A 235 -11.59 -13.88 10.27
N ALA A 236 -12.57 -14.71 10.67
CA ALA A 236 -12.89 -14.97 12.07
C ALA A 236 -11.76 -15.67 12.86
N GLU A 237 -10.85 -16.33 12.17
CA GLU A 237 -9.66 -16.96 12.75
C GLU A 237 -8.58 -15.96 13.18
N MET A 238 -8.66 -14.70 12.80
CA MET A 238 -7.74 -13.67 13.25
C MET A 238 -7.95 -13.34 14.73
N LYS A 239 -6.88 -12.95 15.41
CA LYS A 239 -6.90 -12.58 16.84
C LYS A 239 -6.90 -11.07 17.02
N ASP A 240 -7.27 -10.61 18.21
CA ASP A 240 -7.15 -9.21 18.65
C ASP A 240 -7.78 -8.21 17.66
N ILE A 241 -8.93 -8.57 17.07
CA ILE A 241 -9.64 -7.70 16.12
C ILE A 241 -10.16 -6.48 16.87
N SER A 242 -9.73 -5.30 16.48
CA SER A 242 -10.13 -4.02 17.08
C SER A 242 -10.23 -2.93 16.00
N ALA A 243 -11.24 -2.09 16.11
CA ALA A 243 -11.39 -0.92 15.26
C ALA A 243 -11.69 0.30 16.13
N LYS A 244 -10.97 1.39 15.89
CA LYS A 244 -11.17 2.67 16.57
C LYS A 244 -11.20 3.81 15.56
N GLU A 245 -12.03 4.80 15.84
CA GLU A 245 -11.98 6.06 15.09
C GLU A 245 -10.80 6.90 15.57
N ILE A 246 -10.09 7.48 14.60
CA ILE A 246 -8.96 8.40 14.82
C ILE A 246 -9.19 9.69 14.04
N CYS A 247 -8.34 10.69 14.23
CA CYS A 247 -8.42 11.98 13.53
C CYS A 247 -9.82 12.66 13.67
N GLY A 248 -10.41 12.61 14.88
CA GLY A 248 -11.73 13.17 15.15
C GLY A 248 -12.87 12.48 14.38
N GLY A 249 -12.77 11.17 14.22
CA GLY A 249 -13.76 10.34 13.55
C GLY A 249 -13.77 10.43 12.02
N LYS A 250 -12.70 10.95 11.41
CA LYS A 250 -12.55 11.01 9.95
C LYS A 250 -11.91 9.77 9.36
N LEU A 251 -11.04 9.14 10.13
CA LEU A 251 -10.39 7.90 9.78
C LEU A 251 -10.75 6.84 10.84
N TYR A 252 -10.70 5.60 10.44
CA TYR A 252 -10.67 4.47 11.35
C TYR A 252 -9.30 3.78 11.27
N CYS A 253 -8.91 3.17 12.37
CA CYS A 253 -7.77 2.28 12.46
C CYS A 253 -8.28 0.90 12.86
N LEU A 254 -8.28 -0.04 11.91
CA LEU A 254 -8.60 -1.44 12.10
C LEU A 254 -7.30 -2.21 12.33
N THR A 255 -7.24 -2.98 13.39
CA THR A 255 -6.09 -3.84 13.70
C THR A 255 -6.56 -5.26 13.94
N PHE A 256 -5.76 -6.22 13.56
CA PHE A 256 -5.96 -7.64 13.88
C PHE A 256 -4.62 -8.37 13.79
N ARG A 257 -4.54 -9.55 14.40
CA ARG A 257 -3.30 -10.33 14.46
C ARG A 257 -3.47 -11.69 13.78
N LYS A 258 -2.50 -12.05 12.93
CA LYS A 258 -2.41 -13.41 12.40
C LYS A 258 -2.08 -14.38 13.53
N PRO A 259 -2.79 -15.50 13.66
CA PRO A 259 -2.52 -16.55 14.66
C PRO A 259 -1.10 -17.07 14.64
#